data_25bc16c98cc5eaf8b805f55502bcb34e
#
_entry.id   25bc16c98cc5eaf8b805f55502bcb34e
#
_cell.length_a   1.000
_cell.length_b   1.000
_cell.length_c   1.000
_cell.angle_alpha   90.00
_cell.angle_beta   90.00
_cell.angle_gamma   90.00
#
_symmetry.space_group_name_H-M   'P 1'
#
loop_
_entity.id
_entity.type
_entity.pdbx_description
1 polymer ?
#
loop_
_entity_poly.entity_id
_entity_poly.type
_entity_poly.pdbx_seq_one_letter_code
_entity_poly.pdbx_strand_id
1 'polypeptide(L)'
;MGAKLTDSKAVPLDAMIDQIVDAHHHLWDLDKIQYPWLMARGVSRFFGDPTPIQQNYLASDFLDDIGDLPVTRSVHIQVGAAQPDTVTETLWLQSEAGRTSHGIPNAIVAFCDLTATDADKTLDAQAECENLRGIRQIVGRAPDTDAESATRLLLESPDWRKRLASLPSRHLSFDLQLIPEQLGAVADILAEIPDLKVALCHCGSPHDQSAAGLAFWRKGLTRLAELRNVFCKLSGFCMFEQNWDAERVRRTALTAIDIFGVNRCMFGSNFPVEKLYVSYQELYTTYLDLIDDFSGSEKDALIASNARCFYRLED
;
A
#
# COMPACT_ATOMS: atom_id res chain seq x y z
N MET A 1 -51.78 -14.36 5.22
CA MET A 1 -50.64 -15.25 5.52
C MET A 1 -49.37 -14.49 5.18
N GLY A 2 -48.74 -13.88 6.21
CA GLY A 2 -47.52 -13.11 6.04
C GLY A 2 -46.33 -14.03 6.13
N ALA A 3 -45.50 -14.07 5.13
CA ALA A 3 -44.21 -14.72 5.17
C ALA A 3 -43.26 -13.89 6.07
N LYS A 4 -42.82 -14.47 7.16
CA LYS A 4 -41.73 -13.92 7.97
C LYS A 4 -40.46 -14.00 7.15
N LEU A 5 -39.83 -12.83 6.88
CA LEU A 5 -38.43 -12.72 6.50
C LEU A 5 -37.63 -13.32 7.65
N THR A 6 -36.92 -14.38 7.37
CA THR A 6 -35.95 -14.98 8.30
C THR A 6 -34.78 -14.02 8.42
N ASP A 7 -34.56 -13.51 9.64
CA ASP A 7 -33.33 -12.83 10.04
C ASP A 7 -32.16 -13.75 9.68
N SER A 8 -31.41 -13.37 8.66
CA SER A 8 -30.08 -13.91 8.41
C SER A 8 -29.22 -13.47 9.61
N LYS A 9 -28.95 -14.37 10.53
CA LYS A 9 -27.94 -14.15 11.58
C LYS A 9 -26.62 -13.94 10.85
N ALA A 10 -26.12 -12.71 10.86
CA ALA A 10 -24.74 -12.44 10.51
C ALA A 10 -23.86 -13.39 11.34
N VAL A 11 -23.10 -14.23 10.67
CA VAL A 11 -22.09 -15.07 11.34
C VAL A 11 -21.11 -14.09 11.98
N PRO A 12 -20.74 -14.23 13.27
CA PRO A 12 -19.75 -13.36 13.87
C PRO A 12 -18.46 -13.39 13.05
N LEU A 13 -17.85 -12.23 12.85
CA LEU A 13 -16.60 -12.04 12.09
C LEU A 13 -15.49 -13.00 12.54
N ASP A 14 -15.49 -13.34 13.83
CA ASP A 14 -14.53 -14.22 14.53
C ASP A 14 -14.53 -15.69 14.07
N ALA A 15 -15.52 -16.12 13.28
CA ALA A 15 -15.65 -17.54 12.90
C ALA A 15 -14.98 -17.90 11.58
N MET A 16 -14.37 -16.96 10.84
CA MET A 16 -13.97 -17.20 9.45
C MET A 16 -12.52 -16.82 9.10
N ILE A 17 -11.83 -15.99 9.88
CA ILE A 17 -10.46 -15.56 9.57
C ILE A 17 -9.63 -15.51 10.84
N ASP A 18 -8.64 -16.39 10.93
CA ASP A 18 -7.76 -16.51 12.10
C ASP A 18 -6.68 -15.42 12.14
N GLN A 19 -6.38 -14.80 11.01
CA GLN A 19 -5.31 -13.80 10.88
C GLN A 19 -5.51 -12.84 9.73
N ILE A 20 -5.14 -11.60 9.95
CA ILE A 20 -5.06 -10.53 8.95
C ILE A 20 -3.61 -10.05 8.87
N VAL A 21 -3.12 -9.82 7.67
CA VAL A 21 -1.87 -9.09 7.41
C VAL A 21 -2.21 -7.79 6.70
N ASP A 22 -2.02 -6.65 7.37
CA ASP A 22 -2.18 -5.35 6.72
C ASP A 22 -0.99 -5.07 5.81
N ALA A 23 -1.18 -5.19 4.49
CA ALA A 23 -0.09 -5.05 3.53
C ALA A 23 0.31 -3.60 3.24
N HIS A 24 -0.34 -2.59 3.84
CA HIS A 24 -0.05 -1.19 3.59
C HIS A 24 -0.63 -0.27 4.66
N HIS A 25 0.19 0.18 5.60
CA HIS A 25 -0.14 1.24 6.52
C HIS A 25 1.03 2.21 6.71
N HIS A 26 0.82 3.25 7.48
CA HIS A 26 1.84 4.25 7.80
C HIS A 26 1.87 4.51 9.31
N LEU A 27 3.04 4.81 9.84
CA LEU A 27 3.27 5.35 11.17
C LEU A 27 4.14 6.59 11.01
N TRP A 28 4.00 7.56 11.89
CA TRP A 28 4.85 8.75 11.93
C TRP A 28 4.93 9.37 13.31
N ASP A 29 6.07 9.95 13.61
CA ASP A 29 6.34 10.71 14.82
C ASP A 29 6.85 12.09 14.42
N LEU A 30 5.97 13.10 14.47
CA LEU A 30 6.25 14.46 14.04
C LEU A 30 7.21 15.21 14.98
N ASP A 31 7.43 14.67 16.18
CA ASP A 31 8.37 15.23 17.15
C ASP A 31 9.81 14.78 16.84
N LYS A 32 9.99 13.66 16.12
CA LYS A 32 11.29 13.08 15.83
C LYS A 32 11.74 13.22 14.39
N ILE A 33 10.80 13.21 13.44
CA ILE A 33 11.07 13.13 12.01
C ILE A 33 10.34 14.23 11.27
N GLN A 34 11.03 14.87 10.33
CA GLN A 34 10.43 15.94 9.53
C GLN A 34 9.68 15.33 8.34
N TYR A 35 8.36 15.55 8.31
CA TYR A 35 7.48 15.18 7.19
C TYR A 35 6.87 16.46 6.58
N PRO A 36 7.53 17.12 5.60
CA PRO A 36 7.14 18.44 5.12
C PRO A 36 5.68 18.52 4.67
N TRP A 37 5.19 17.48 4.00
CA TRP A 37 3.81 17.47 3.51
C TRP A 37 2.78 17.36 4.64
N LEU A 38 3.11 16.62 5.70
CA LEU A 38 2.22 16.39 6.85
C LEU A 38 2.27 17.56 7.84
N MET A 39 3.40 18.27 7.90
CA MET A 39 3.58 19.44 8.77
C MET A 39 3.06 20.74 8.15
N ALA A 40 2.81 20.80 6.83
CA ALA A 40 2.27 21.96 6.14
C ALA A 40 0.78 22.16 6.49
N ARG A 41 0.49 23.13 7.35
CA ARG A 41 -0.87 23.43 7.80
C ARG A 41 -1.66 24.22 6.74
N GLY A 42 -2.99 23.95 6.66
CA GLY A 42 -3.89 24.64 5.74
C GLY A 42 -3.67 24.34 4.26
N VAL A 43 -2.98 23.24 3.94
CA VAL A 43 -2.71 22.79 2.56
C VAL A 43 -3.51 21.52 2.29
N SER A 44 -4.55 21.62 1.46
CA SER A 44 -5.28 20.46 0.97
C SER A 44 -4.40 19.59 0.07
N ARG A 45 -4.66 18.28 0.08
CA ARG A 45 -3.99 17.28 -0.73
C ARG A 45 -4.96 16.69 -1.75
N PHE A 46 -4.45 15.93 -2.72
CA PHE A 46 -5.32 15.24 -3.68
C PHE A 46 -6.29 14.27 -2.98
N PHE A 47 -5.95 13.77 -1.80
CA PHE A 47 -6.79 12.93 -0.96
C PHE A 47 -7.60 13.71 0.09
N GLY A 48 -7.72 15.03 -0.01
CA GLY A 48 -8.53 15.88 0.86
C GLY A 48 -7.74 16.71 1.86
N ASP A 49 -8.41 17.15 2.94
CA ASP A 49 -7.82 17.91 4.03
C ASP A 49 -7.09 16.98 5.01
N PRO A 50 -5.75 17.07 5.12
CA PRO A 50 -4.98 16.21 6.02
C PRO A 50 -5.04 16.64 7.49
N THR A 51 -5.70 17.74 7.85
CA THR A 51 -5.68 18.32 9.21
C THR A 51 -5.96 17.28 10.32
N PRO A 52 -6.95 16.37 10.18
CA PRO A 52 -7.21 15.38 11.22
C PRO A 52 -6.07 14.38 11.50
N ILE A 53 -5.21 14.14 10.51
CA ILE A 53 -4.06 13.22 10.62
C ILE A 53 -2.72 13.93 10.81
N GLN A 54 -2.71 15.26 10.91
CA GLN A 54 -1.51 16.08 11.16
C GLN A 54 -1.13 16.10 12.66
N GLN A 55 -1.00 14.93 13.25
CA GLN A 55 -0.56 14.66 14.63
C GLN A 55 0.25 13.38 14.63
N ASN A 56 0.91 13.03 15.73
CA ASN A 56 1.61 11.76 15.82
C ASN A 56 0.65 10.59 15.57
N TYR A 57 1.10 9.58 14.85
CA TYR A 57 0.40 8.33 14.65
C TYR A 57 1.39 7.18 14.85
N LEU A 58 1.45 6.72 16.07
CA LEU A 58 2.40 5.72 16.54
C LEU A 58 1.84 4.30 16.43
N ALA A 59 2.65 3.31 16.75
CA ALA A 59 2.20 1.92 16.77
C ALA A 59 1.05 1.68 17.75
N SER A 60 0.99 2.43 18.89
CA SER A 60 -0.14 2.38 19.83
C SER A 60 -1.45 2.88 19.19
N ASP A 61 -1.39 3.99 18.44
CA ASP A 61 -2.58 4.55 17.79
C ASP A 61 -3.11 3.61 16.70
N PHE A 62 -2.19 2.95 15.99
CA PHE A 62 -2.54 1.94 14.99
C PHE A 62 -3.17 0.71 15.62
N LEU A 63 -2.65 0.23 16.76
CA LEU A 63 -3.24 -0.88 17.51
C LEU A 63 -4.62 -0.53 18.07
N ASP A 64 -4.81 0.71 18.53
CA ASP A 64 -6.11 1.20 18.98
C ASP A 64 -7.14 1.22 17.83
N ASP A 65 -6.73 1.63 16.63
CA ASP A 65 -7.58 1.60 15.43
C ASP A 65 -7.92 0.17 14.96
N ILE A 66 -6.99 -0.76 15.07
CA ILE A 66 -7.21 -2.20 14.79
C ILE A 66 -8.27 -2.78 15.72
N GLY A 67 -8.26 -2.42 17.02
CA GLY A 67 -9.17 -2.95 18.02
C GLY A 67 -9.09 -4.48 18.15
N ASP A 68 -10.25 -5.14 18.08
CA ASP A 68 -10.35 -6.61 18.24
C ASP A 68 -10.12 -7.40 16.94
N LEU A 69 -9.82 -6.75 15.82
CA LEU A 69 -9.55 -7.47 14.57
C LEU A 69 -8.24 -8.29 14.69
N PRO A 70 -8.20 -9.53 14.14
CA PRO A 70 -7.06 -10.42 14.28
C PRO A 70 -5.89 -10.03 13.35
N VAL A 71 -5.44 -8.78 13.42
CA VAL A 71 -4.28 -8.30 12.68
C VAL A 71 -3.01 -8.78 13.36
N THR A 72 -2.37 -9.76 12.78
CA THR A 72 -1.19 -10.42 13.36
C THR A 72 0.13 -9.85 12.83
N ARG A 73 0.12 -9.28 11.63
CA ARG A 73 1.30 -8.70 10.97
C ARG A 73 0.91 -7.45 10.19
N SER A 74 1.90 -6.59 9.96
CA SER A 74 1.69 -5.39 9.14
C SER A 74 2.93 -4.96 8.37
N VAL A 75 2.70 -4.23 7.28
CA VAL A 75 3.74 -3.68 6.40
C VAL A 75 3.65 -2.16 6.43
N HIS A 76 4.63 -1.53 7.04
CA HIS A 76 4.77 -0.08 7.01
C HIS A 76 5.32 0.39 5.68
N ILE A 77 4.72 1.42 5.11
CA ILE A 77 5.18 2.07 3.89
C ILE A 77 5.67 3.49 4.21
N GLN A 78 6.85 3.85 3.74
CA GLN A 78 7.49 5.15 3.93
C GLN A 78 6.49 6.32 3.79
N VAL A 79 6.69 7.40 4.55
CA VAL A 79 5.75 8.52 4.65
C VAL A 79 6.20 9.78 3.90
N GLY A 80 7.41 9.78 3.37
CA GLY A 80 8.00 10.96 2.70
C GLY A 80 8.71 11.89 3.70
N ALA A 81 9.54 11.30 4.55
CA ALA A 81 10.47 12.04 5.41
C ALA A 81 11.40 12.91 4.58
N ALA A 82 11.73 14.10 5.10
CA ALA A 82 12.70 14.98 4.47
C ALA A 82 14.11 14.39 4.51
N GLN A 83 14.95 14.78 3.56
CA GLN A 83 16.38 14.54 3.71
C GLN A 83 16.91 15.44 4.85
N PRO A 84 17.76 14.95 5.81
CA PRO A 84 18.40 13.62 5.84
C PRO A 84 17.62 12.54 6.61
N ASP A 85 16.35 12.75 6.99
CA ASP A 85 15.60 11.91 7.92
C ASP A 85 15.12 10.57 7.35
N THR A 86 15.37 10.27 6.08
CA THR A 86 14.89 9.04 5.43
C THR A 86 15.42 7.76 6.07
N VAL A 87 16.69 7.73 6.48
CA VAL A 87 17.27 6.60 7.22
C VAL A 87 16.78 6.61 8.67
N THR A 88 16.62 7.81 9.25
CA THR A 88 16.09 7.99 10.61
C THR A 88 14.69 7.41 10.75
N GLU A 89 13.82 7.58 9.72
CA GLU A 89 12.49 6.95 9.67
C GLU A 89 12.60 5.42 9.78
N THR A 90 13.46 4.79 8.98
CA THR A 90 13.64 3.34 8.97
C THR A 90 14.14 2.80 10.32
N LEU A 91 15.14 3.47 10.92
CA LEU A 91 15.70 3.11 12.24
C LEU A 91 14.66 3.28 13.36
N TRP A 92 13.87 4.35 13.32
CA TRP A 92 12.79 4.57 14.28
C TRP A 92 11.73 3.46 14.18
N LEU A 93 11.29 3.10 12.98
CA LEU A 93 10.32 2.03 12.75
C LEU A 93 10.83 0.67 13.24
N GLN A 94 12.10 0.37 13.02
CA GLN A 94 12.73 -0.84 13.57
C GLN A 94 12.68 -0.84 15.11
N SER A 95 12.91 0.32 15.74
CA SER A 95 12.79 0.47 17.19
C SER A 95 11.34 0.30 17.69
N GLU A 96 10.34 0.82 16.95
CA GLU A 96 8.92 0.66 17.27
C GLU A 96 8.49 -0.82 17.20
N ALA A 97 8.93 -1.56 16.18
CA ALA A 97 8.68 -3.00 16.05
C ALA A 97 9.15 -3.78 17.28
N GLY A 98 10.29 -3.43 17.85
CA GLY A 98 10.80 -4.05 19.09
C GLY A 98 10.03 -3.71 20.35
N ARG A 99 9.10 -2.74 20.31
CA ARG A 99 8.31 -2.28 21.47
C ARG A 99 6.89 -2.85 21.51
N THR A 100 6.38 -3.34 20.39
CA THR A 100 5.03 -3.88 20.31
C THR A 100 5.03 -5.40 20.54
N SER A 101 3.99 -5.92 21.18
CA SER A 101 3.84 -7.36 21.45
C SER A 101 3.74 -8.20 20.17
N HIS A 102 3.32 -7.61 19.05
CA HIS A 102 3.18 -8.26 17.74
C HIS A 102 4.31 -7.91 16.78
N GLY A 103 5.33 -7.15 17.20
CA GLY A 103 6.43 -6.73 16.34
C GLY A 103 6.03 -5.74 15.22
N ILE A 104 4.94 -5.00 15.40
CA ILE A 104 4.43 -4.03 14.41
C ILE A 104 5.30 -2.76 14.38
N PRO A 105 5.78 -2.35 13.19
CA PRO A 105 5.58 -2.98 11.86
C PRO A 105 6.52 -4.18 11.64
N ASN A 106 5.98 -5.28 11.11
CA ASN A 106 6.76 -6.50 10.86
C ASN A 106 7.60 -6.42 9.57
N ALA A 107 7.22 -5.55 8.66
CA ALA A 107 8.00 -5.18 7.48
C ALA A 107 8.03 -3.67 7.31
N ILE A 108 9.16 -3.19 6.79
CA ILE A 108 9.37 -1.78 6.45
C ILE A 108 9.68 -1.68 4.96
N VAL A 109 8.91 -0.86 4.25
CA VAL A 109 9.19 -0.41 2.91
C VAL A 109 9.68 1.04 3.02
N ALA A 110 10.98 1.24 2.90
CA ALA A 110 11.63 2.52 3.14
C ALA A 110 11.66 3.40 1.88
N PHE A 111 11.99 4.68 2.05
CA PHE A 111 12.28 5.57 0.93
C PHE A 111 13.76 5.53 0.56
N CYS A 112 14.03 5.50 -0.74
CA CYS A 112 15.33 5.84 -1.30
C CYS A 112 15.13 6.61 -2.60
N ASP A 113 15.81 7.76 -2.74
CA ASP A 113 15.90 8.40 -4.05
C ASP A 113 16.90 7.63 -4.92
N LEU A 114 16.36 6.76 -5.76
CA LEU A 114 17.18 5.92 -6.65
C LEU A 114 17.92 6.71 -7.73
N THR A 115 17.66 8.02 -7.89
CA THR A 115 18.43 8.90 -8.79
C THR A 115 19.62 9.56 -8.11
N ALA A 116 19.65 9.61 -6.78
CA ALA A 116 20.68 10.29 -6.03
C ALA A 116 22.07 9.61 -6.18
N THR A 117 23.12 10.38 -6.17
CA THR A 117 24.50 9.87 -6.31
C THR A 117 24.92 8.98 -5.13
N ASP A 118 24.31 9.17 -3.96
CA ASP A 118 24.56 8.43 -2.72
C ASP A 118 23.47 7.40 -2.38
N ALA A 119 22.58 7.07 -3.35
CA ALA A 119 21.50 6.11 -3.17
C ALA A 119 22.00 4.75 -2.62
N ASP A 120 23.14 4.26 -3.11
CA ASP A 120 23.70 3.00 -2.63
C ASP A 120 24.08 3.06 -1.14
N LYS A 121 24.61 4.19 -0.66
CA LYS A 121 24.92 4.40 0.78
C LYS A 121 23.62 4.43 1.61
N THR A 122 22.58 5.07 1.09
CA THR A 122 21.27 5.11 1.75
C THR A 122 20.68 3.70 1.85
N LEU A 123 20.72 2.92 0.78
CA LEU A 123 20.26 1.52 0.76
C LEU A 123 21.05 0.66 1.74
N ASP A 124 22.37 0.82 1.81
CA ASP A 124 23.24 0.09 2.74
C ASP A 124 22.93 0.44 4.20
N ALA A 125 22.73 1.72 4.51
CA ALA A 125 22.38 2.17 5.86
C ALA A 125 20.99 1.66 6.30
N GLN A 126 20.02 1.58 5.39
CA GLN A 126 18.69 1.04 5.69
C GLN A 126 18.71 -0.48 5.85
N ALA A 127 19.62 -1.18 5.15
CA ALA A 127 19.77 -2.63 5.23
C ALA A 127 20.22 -3.14 6.61
N GLU A 128 20.69 -2.26 7.51
CA GLU A 128 20.98 -2.57 8.92
C GLU A 128 19.68 -2.86 9.71
N CYS A 129 18.50 -2.50 9.17
CA CYS A 129 17.21 -2.78 9.80
C CYS A 129 16.69 -4.16 9.40
N GLU A 130 16.51 -5.03 10.39
CA GLU A 130 16.08 -6.41 10.21
C GLU A 130 14.72 -6.51 9.48
N ASN A 131 13.79 -5.57 9.76
CA ASN A 131 12.47 -5.56 9.17
C ASN A 131 12.40 -4.88 7.79
N LEU A 132 13.51 -4.41 7.23
CA LEU A 132 13.52 -3.87 5.87
C LEU A 132 13.17 -4.97 4.85
N ARG A 133 12.19 -4.69 3.99
CA ARG A 133 11.73 -5.64 2.96
C ARG A 133 11.68 -5.05 1.56
N GLY A 134 11.57 -3.74 1.45
CA GLY A 134 11.43 -3.09 0.15
C GLY A 134 11.70 -1.60 0.18
N ILE A 135 11.62 -1.01 -1.00
CA ILE A 135 11.78 0.44 -1.23
C ILE A 135 10.54 0.96 -1.95
N ARG A 136 10.11 2.17 -1.59
CA ARG A 136 9.14 2.94 -2.37
C ARG A 136 9.70 4.30 -2.74
N GLN A 137 9.73 4.57 -4.04
CA GLN A 137 9.85 5.91 -4.58
C GLN A 137 8.60 6.18 -5.44
N ILE A 138 7.81 7.20 -5.07
CA ILE A 138 6.55 7.48 -5.74
C ILE A 138 6.83 7.98 -7.15
N VAL A 139 6.23 7.30 -8.13
CA VAL A 139 6.33 7.63 -9.57
C VAL A 139 5.26 8.64 -9.96
N GLY A 140 4.07 8.55 -9.38
CA GLY A 140 2.99 9.52 -9.56
C GLY A 140 1.96 9.44 -8.43
N ARG A 141 1.36 10.60 -8.08
CA ARG A 141 0.35 10.73 -7.01
C ARG A 141 -1.02 11.10 -7.54
N ALA A 142 -1.07 12.14 -8.37
CA ALA A 142 -2.30 12.66 -8.93
C ALA A 142 -2.02 13.38 -10.26
N PRO A 143 -3.00 13.42 -11.19
CA PRO A 143 -2.79 13.97 -12.53
C PRO A 143 -2.26 15.40 -12.54
N ASP A 144 -2.78 16.27 -11.68
CA ASP A 144 -2.47 17.70 -11.69
C ASP A 144 -1.18 18.04 -10.92
N THR A 145 -0.65 17.13 -10.12
CA THR A 145 0.53 17.38 -9.27
C THR A 145 1.82 16.77 -9.81
N ASP A 146 1.72 15.68 -10.56
CA ASP A 146 2.88 14.90 -10.99
C ASP A 146 2.94 14.71 -12.52
N ALA A 147 1.99 15.33 -13.25
CA ALA A 147 1.59 14.88 -14.57
C ALA A 147 2.66 14.96 -15.65
N GLU A 148 3.62 15.86 -15.62
CA GLU A 148 4.52 15.97 -16.77
C GLU A 148 6.01 16.10 -16.48
N SER A 149 6.42 16.73 -15.38
CA SER A 149 7.84 17.05 -15.21
C SER A 149 8.63 16.07 -14.35
N ALA A 150 8.16 15.78 -13.14
CA ALA A 150 8.92 14.96 -12.20
C ALA A 150 8.88 13.47 -12.56
N THR A 151 7.70 12.95 -12.94
CA THR A 151 7.52 11.54 -13.26
C THR A 151 8.21 11.11 -14.53
N ARG A 152 8.09 11.93 -15.57
CA ARG A 152 8.75 11.66 -16.85
C ARG A 152 10.25 11.62 -16.66
N LEU A 153 10.82 12.56 -15.89
CA LEU A 153 12.25 12.58 -15.58
C LEU A 153 12.69 11.32 -14.82
N LEU A 154 11.87 10.83 -13.89
CA LEU A 154 12.18 9.60 -13.15
C LEU A 154 12.20 8.37 -14.07
N LEU A 155 11.17 8.18 -14.87
CA LEU A 155 11.06 7.05 -15.79
C LEU A 155 12.11 7.09 -16.92
N GLU A 156 12.57 8.27 -17.32
CA GLU A 156 13.63 8.47 -18.30
C GLU A 156 15.04 8.34 -17.69
N SER A 157 15.18 8.34 -16.35
CA SER A 157 16.48 8.31 -15.67
C SER A 157 17.19 6.95 -15.81
N PRO A 158 18.37 6.89 -16.43
CA PRO A 158 19.17 5.66 -16.47
C PRO A 158 19.62 5.20 -15.08
N ASP A 159 19.93 6.14 -14.18
CA ASP A 159 20.35 5.84 -12.81
C ASP A 159 19.22 5.20 -12.01
N TRP A 160 17.99 5.69 -12.16
CA TRP A 160 16.81 5.11 -11.54
C TRP A 160 16.60 3.66 -11.99
N ARG A 161 16.60 3.41 -13.30
CA ARG A 161 16.44 2.07 -13.88
C ARG A 161 17.54 1.11 -13.44
N LYS A 162 18.79 1.57 -13.45
CA LYS A 162 19.94 0.77 -13.01
C LYS A 162 19.81 0.35 -11.54
N ARG A 163 19.44 1.28 -10.65
CA ARG A 163 19.29 0.96 -9.23
C ARG A 163 18.04 0.15 -8.94
N LEU A 164 16.94 0.41 -9.65
CA LEU A 164 15.76 -0.45 -9.59
C LEU A 164 16.12 -1.91 -9.91
N ALA A 165 16.90 -2.13 -10.98
CA ALA A 165 17.40 -3.45 -11.36
C ALA A 165 18.38 -4.08 -10.34
N SER A 166 18.95 -3.30 -9.43
CA SER A 166 19.85 -3.80 -8.37
C SER A 166 19.12 -4.26 -7.10
N LEU A 167 17.86 -3.88 -6.90
CA LEU A 167 17.10 -4.23 -5.68
C LEU A 167 16.98 -5.74 -5.43
N PRO A 168 16.78 -6.61 -6.44
CA PRO A 168 16.72 -8.05 -6.22
C PRO A 168 17.99 -8.63 -5.57
N SER A 169 19.18 -8.15 -5.95
CA SER A 169 20.45 -8.59 -5.35
C SER A 169 20.62 -8.17 -3.90
N ARG A 170 19.83 -7.19 -3.45
CA ARG A 170 19.73 -6.72 -2.06
C ARG A 170 18.58 -7.38 -1.31
N HIS A 171 17.86 -8.34 -1.94
CA HIS A 171 16.63 -8.94 -1.40
C HIS A 171 15.51 -7.93 -1.11
N LEU A 172 15.44 -6.81 -1.85
CA LEU A 172 14.44 -5.78 -1.70
C LEU A 172 13.39 -5.85 -2.80
N SER A 173 12.12 -5.67 -2.41
CA SER A 173 11.00 -5.44 -3.32
C SER A 173 10.89 -3.94 -3.67
N PHE A 174 10.06 -3.62 -4.66
CA PHE A 174 9.69 -2.26 -4.98
C PHE A 174 8.18 -2.05 -4.88
N ASP A 175 7.78 -1.11 -4.02
CA ASP A 175 6.38 -0.70 -3.91
C ASP A 175 6.11 0.44 -4.89
N LEU A 176 5.30 0.16 -5.91
CA LEU A 176 5.06 1.03 -7.04
C LEU A 176 3.78 1.84 -6.85
N GLN A 177 3.90 3.14 -6.61
CA GLN A 177 2.77 4.07 -6.62
C GLN A 177 2.84 4.96 -7.86
N LEU A 178 1.77 4.95 -8.64
CA LEU A 178 1.64 5.70 -9.89
C LEU A 178 0.16 5.94 -10.23
N ILE A 179 -0.09 6.64 -11.33
CA ILE A 179 -1.42 6.88 -11.89
C ILE A 179 -1.61 6.09 -13.19
N PRO A 180 -2.86 5.89 -13.66
CA PRO A 180 -3.17 5.06 -14.83
C PRO A 180 -2.41 5.44 -16.10
N GLU A 181 -2.09 6.73 -16.30
CA GLU A 181 -1.36 7.26 -17.45
C GLU A 181 0.06 6.71 -17.55
N GLN A 182 0.62 6.24 -16.44
CA GLN A 182 2.01 5.77 -16.33
C GLN A 182 2.14 4.26 -16.40
N LEU A 183 1.03 3.51 -16.22
CA LEU A 183 1.02 2.05 -16.15
C LEU A 183 1.72 1.39 -17.35
N GLY A 184 1.45 1.90 -18.56
CA GLY A 184 2.04 1.35 -19.77
C GLY A 184 3.55 1.50 -19.84
N ALA A 185 4.06 2.71 -19.59
CA ALA A 185 5.49 3.01 -19.63
C ALA A 185 6.27 2.24 -18.54
N VAL A 186 5.69 2.11 -17.35
CA VAL A 186 6.33 1.36 -16.26
C VAL A 186 6.32 -0.14 -16.53
N ALA A 187 5.27 -0.68 -17.18
CA ALA A 187 5.25 -2.09 -17.56
C ALA A 187 6.41 -2.45 -18.51
N ASP A 188 6.76 -1.56 -19.45
CA ASP A 188 7.91 -1.77 -20.35
C ASP A 188 9.24 -1.82 -19.59
N ILE A 189 9.41 -0.93 -18.60
CA ILE A 189 10.62 -0.92 -17.76
C ILE A 189 10.71 -2.20 -16.91
N LEU A 190 9.61 -2.60 -16.26
CA LEU A 190 9.59 -3.77 -15.39
C LEU A 190 9.75 -5.09 -16.15
N ALA A 191 9.36 -5.15 -17.41
CA ALA A 191 9.59 -6.31 -18.27
C ALA A 191 11.11 -6.61 -18.46
N GLU A 192 11.96 -5.58 -18.34
CA GLU A 192 13.42 -5.72 -18.39
C GLU A 192 14.01 -6.21 -17.06
N ILE A 193 13.22 -6.26 -15.96
CA ILE A 193 13.69 -6.60 -14.61
C ILE A 193 12.80 -7.71 -14.02
N PRO A 194 12.76 -8.92 -14.59
CA PRO A 194 11.80 -9.97 -14.20
C PRO A 194 12.03 -10.52 -12.78
N ASP A 195 13.24 -10.35 -12.22
CA ASP A 195 13.56 -10.83 -10.87
C ASP A 195 13.12 -9.86 -9.76
N LEU A 196 12.74 -8.61 -10.10
CA LEU A 196 12.27 -7.63 -9.14
C LEU A 196 10.82 -7.93 -8.73
N LYS A 197 10.59 -8.24 -7.46
CA LYS A 197 9.23 -8.29 -6.91
C LYS A 197 8.65 -6.87 -6.78
N VAL A 198 7.49 -6.64 -7.37
CA VAL A 198 6.82 -5.33 -7.37
C VAL A 198 5.44 -5.43 -6.76
N ALA A 199 5.12 -4.55 -5.81
CA ALA A 199 3.77 -4.37 -5.28
C ALA A 199 3.16 -3.07 -5.81
N LEU A 200 2.21 -3.17 -6.73
CA LEU A 200 1.44 -2.03 -7.22
C LEU A 200 0.53 -1.50 -6.11
N CYS A 201 0.76 -0.27 -5.65
CA CYS A 201 -0.05 0.36 -4.62
C CYS A 201 -1.43 0.79 -5.14
N HIS A 202 -2.45 0.71 -4.27
CA HIS A 202 -3.75 1.34 -4.45
C HIS A 202 -4.47 0.98 -5.76
N CYS A 203 -4.39 -0.28 -6.17
CA CYS A 203 -4.95 -0.77 -7.44
C CYS A 203 -4.48 0.04 -8.67
N GLY A 204 -3.31 0.69 -8.61
CA GLY A 204 -2.84 1.58 -9.68
C GLY A 204 -3.63 2.88 -9.80
N SER A 205 -4.22 3.35 -8.69
CA SER A 205 -4.82 4.67 -8.51
C SER A 205 -5.89 5.06 -9.56
N PRO A 206 -7.03 4.36 -9.67
CA PRO A 206 -8.08 4.66 -10.65
C PRO A 206 -8.81 5.98 -10.30
N HIS A 207 -8.19 7.11 -10.58
CA HIS A 207 -8.68 8.45 -10.22
C HIS A 207 -9.86 8.91 -11.09
N ASP A 208 -9.96 8.46 -12.34
CA ASP A 208 -11.10 8.77 -13.23
C ASP A 208 -12.12 7.61 -13.18
N GLN A 209 -13.24 7.84 -12.49
CA GLN A 209 -14.32 6.88 -12.33
C GLN A 209 -15.31 6.85 -13.51
N SER A 210 -15.09 7.64 -14.57
CA SER A 210 -15.87 7.56 -15.81
C SER A 210 -15.68 6.19 -16.49
N ALA A 211 -16.61 5.81 -17.35
CA ALA A 211 -16.50 4.56 -18.12
C ALA A 211 -15.21 4.52 -18.98
N ALA A 212 -14.81 5.66 -19.53
CA ALA A 212 -13.58 5.79 -20.33
C ALA A 212 -12.32 5.67 -19.43
N GLY A 213 -12.30 6.35 -18.28
CA GLY A 213 -11.21 6.29 -17.32
C GLY A 213 -10.99 4.88 -16.77
N LEU A 214 -12.08 4.21 -16.36
CA LEU A 214 -12.02 2.82 -15.89
C LEU A 214 -11.57 1.85 -16.99
N ALA A 215 -11.96 2.05 -18.23
CA ALA A 215 -11.49 1.23 -19.35
C ALA A 215 -10.00 1.44 -19.61
N PHE A 216 -9.53 2.68 -19.53
CA PHE A 216 -8.11 3.02 -19.68
C PHE A 216 -7.27 2.41 -18.54
N TRP A 217 -7.70 2.56 -17.29
CA TRP A 217 -7.08 1.95 -16.11
C TRP A 217 -6.99 0.43 -16.23
N ARG A 218 -8.09 -0.27 -16.59
CA ARG A 218 -8.11 -1.73 -16.80
C ARG A 218 -7.08 -2.18 -17.83
N LYS A 219 -6.96 -1.46 -18.95
CA LYS A 219 -5.96 -1.75 -19.97
C LYS A 219 -4.54 -1.69 -19.42
N GLY A 220 -4.24 -0.66 -18.63
CA GLY A 220 -2.94 -0.52 -17.98
C GLY A 220 -2.66 -1.62 -16.96
N LEU A 221 -3.65 -1.95 -16.11
CA LEU A 221 -3.53 -3.05 -15.15
C LEU A 221 -3.28 -4.39 -15.83
N THR A 222 -4.03 -4.69 -16.91
CA THR A 222 -3.87 -5.94 -17.66
C THR A 222 -2.43 -6.10 -18.15
N ARG A 223 -1.84 -5.00 -18.66
CA ARG A 223 -0.44 -5.02 -19.11
C ARG A 223 0.56 -5.29 -17.98
N LEU A 224 0.34 -4.69 -16.79
CA LEU A 224 1.18 -4.99 -15.62
C LEU A 224 0.97 -6.43 -15.12
N ALA A 225 -0.25 -6.94 -15.18
CA ALA A 225 -0.57 -8.28 -14.73
C ALA A 225 0.04 -9.40 -15.60
N GLU A 226 0.45 -9.10 -16.85
CA GLU A 226 1.24 -9.99 -17.70
C GLU A 226 2.61 -10.31 -17.06
N LEU A 227 3.14 -9.40 -16.24
CA LEU A 227 4.38 -9.58 -15.51
C LEU A 227 4.14 -10.38 -14.22
N ARG A 228 4.69 -11.60 -14.15
CA ARG A 228 4.45 -12.53 -13.03
C ARG A 228 5.00 -12.08 -11.68
N ASN A 229 5.97 -11.17 -11.69
CA ASN A 229 6.63 -10.58 -10.54
C ASN A 229 5.89 -9.36 -9.98
N VAL A 230 4.76 -8.95 -10.59
CA VAL A 230 3.94 -7.83 -10.14
C VAL A 230 2.71 -8.33 -9.39
N PHE A 231 2.53 -7.80 -8.17
CA PHE A 231 1.40 -8.02 -7.27
C PHE A 231 0.60 -6.72 -7.14
N CYS A 232 -0.66 -6.81 -6.72
CA CYS A 232 -1.54 -5.66 -6.56
C CYS A 232 -1.99 -5.50 -5.10
N LYS A 233 -1.81 -4.31 -4.53
CA LYS A 233 -2.38 -3.94 -3.23
C LYS A 233 -3.77 -3.36 -3.40
N LEU A 234 -4.73 -3.98 -2.75
CA LEU A 234 -6.11 -3.55 -2.65
C LEU A 234 -6.23 -2.58 -1.47
N SER A 235 -6.00 -1.30 -1.72
CA SER A 235 -5.91 -0.25 -0.69
C SER A 235 -6.13 1.14 -1.31
N GLY A 236 -6.25 2.19 -0.50
CA GLY A 236 -6.27 3.58 -0.96
C GLY A 236 -7.54 3.96 -1.73
N PHE A 237 -8.69 3.41 -1.38
CA PHE A 237 -9.93 3.55 -2.14
C PHE A 237 -10.61 4.91 -1.99
N CYS A 238 -10.29 5.69 -0.93
CA CYS A 238 -10.89 7.01 -0.71
C CYS A 238 -10.05 8.17 -1.23
N MET A 239 -8.82 7.92 -1.68
CA MET A 239 -7.87 9.00 -1.96
C MET A 239 -8.34 10.00 -3.04
N PHE A 240 -9.04 9.53 -4.07
CA PHE A 240 -9.47 10.42 -5.17
C PHE A 240 -10.92 10.90 -5.01
N GLU A 241 -11.82 10.06 -4.55
CA GLU A 241 -13.23 10.41 -4.38
C GLU A 241 -13.55 11.06 -3.03
N GLN A 242 -12.59 11.01 -2.09
CA GLN A 242 -12.66 11.66 -0.77
C GLN A 242 -13.94 11.33 0.02
N ASN A 243 -14.47 10.12 -0.19
CA ASN A 243 -15.60 9.57 0.54
C ASN A 243 -15.54 8.05 0.59
N TRP A 244 -16.17 7.46 1.61
CA TRP A 244 -16.34 6.02 1.68
C TRP A 244 -17.55 5.58 0.84
N ASP A 245 -17.32 4.58 -0.03
CA ASP A 245 -18.35 3.96 -0.88
C ASP A 245 -17.99 2.48 -1.09
N ALA A 246 -18.67 1.61 -0.33
CA ALA A 246 -18.43 0.16 -0.34
C ALA A 246 -18.61 -0.48 -1.73
N GLU A 247 -19.58 0.00 -2.53
CA GLU A 247 -19.81 -0.53 -3.88
C GLU A 247 -18.67 -0.15 -4.84
N ARG A 248 -18.12 1.05 -4.72
CA ARG A 248 -16.93 1.45 -5.48
C ARG A 248 -15.71 0.62 -5.07
N VAL A 249 -15.50 0.42 -3.77
CA VAL A 249 -14.44 -0.45 -3.23
C VAL A 249 -14.58 -1.85 -3.80
N ARG A 250 -15.78 -2.45 -3.71
CA ARG A 250 -16.07 -3.77 -4.23
C ARG A 250 -15.76 -3.88 -5.74
N ARG A 251 -16.27 -2.97 -6.52
CA ARG A 251 -16.07 -2.96 -7.98
C ARG A 251 -14.58 -2.84 -8.35
N THR A 252 -13.86 -1.95 -7.68
CA THR A 252 -12.42 -1.71 -7.96
C THR A 252 -11.59 -2.91 -7.55
N ALA A 253 -11.78 -3.42 -6.33
CA ALA A 253 -11.04 -4.56 -5.81
C ALA A 253 -11.29 -5.84 -6.61
N LEU A 254 -12.56 -6.18 -6.90
CA LEU A 254 -12.89 -7.36 -7.71
C LEU A 254 -12.32 -7.25 -9.13
N THR A 255 -12.31 -6.05 -9.73
CA THR A 255 -11.67 -5.86 -11.03
C THR A 255 -10.17 -6.12 -10.97
N ALA A 256 -9.48 -5.65 -9.94
CA ALA A 256 -8.06 -5.92 -9.77
C ALA A 256 -7.78 -7.41 -9.52
N ILE A 257 -8.61 -8.07 -8.70
CA ILE A 257 -8.51 -9.52 -8.44
C ILE A 257 -8.74 -10.32 -9.73
N ASP A 258 -9.73 -9.95 -10.54
CA ASP A 258 -10.00 -10.60 -11.83
C ASP A 258 -8.80 -10.52 -12.79
N ILE A 259 -8.13 -9.37 -12.81
CA ILE A 259 -6.99 -9.11 -13.71
C ILE A 259 -5.70 -9.78 -13.21
N PHE A 260 -5.35 -9.64 -11.92
CA PHE A 260 -4.10 -10.17 -11.36
C PHE A 260 -4.19 -11.62 -10.91
N GLY A 261 -5.40 -12.08 -10.62
CA GLY A 261 -5.67 -13.36 -9.93
C GLY A 261 -5.51 -13.25 -8.43
N VAL A 262 -6.24 -14.09 -7.69
CA VAL A 262 -6.27 -14.15 -6.22
C VAL A 262 -4.87 -14.21 -5.61
N ASN A 263 -3.98 -15.02 -6.19
CA ASN A 263 -2.64 -15.28 -5.63
C ASN A 263 -1.65 -14.12 -5.79
N ARG A 264 -2.06 -13.00 -6.41
CA ARG A 264 -1.23 -11.80 -6.58
C ARG A 264 -1.89 -10.51 -6.12
N CYS A 265 -2.95 -10.62 -5.31
CA CYS A 265 -3.61 -9.49 -4.66
C CYS A 265 -3.46 -9.58 -3.14
N MET A 266 -3.35 -8.45 -2.46
CA MET A 266 -3.27 -8.36 -1.01
C MET A 266 -3.94 -7.10 -0.50
N PHE A 267 -4.74 -7.22 0.57
CA PHE A 267 -5.39 -6.07 1.18
C PHE A 267 -4.44 -5.27 2.07
N GLY A 268 -4.66 -3.96 2.11
CA GLY A 268 -3.97 -3.04 3.00
C GLY A 268 -4.88 -1.88 3.39
N SER A 269 -4.70 -1.35 4.59
CA SER A 269 -5.57 -0.32 5.13
C SER A 269 -5.31 1.08 4.58
N ASN A 270 -4.07 1.39 4.21
CA ASN A 270 -3.60 2.75 3.96
C ASN A 270 -3.84 3.71 5.17
N PHE A 271 -3.93 3.16 6.40
CA PHE A 271 -4.10 3.96 7.61
C PHE A 271 -2.81 4.71 7.97
N PRO A 272 -2.92 5.93 8.50
CA PRO A 272 -4.14 6.64 8.83
C PRO A 272 -4.69 7.54 7.71
N VAL A 273 -4.24 7.44 6.46
CA VAL A 273 -4.79 8.26 5.37
C VAL A 273 -6.29 7.96 5.13
N GLU A 274 -6.67 6.68 5.08
CA GLU A 274 -8.08 6.28 4.93
C GLU A 274 -8.94 6.61 6.16
N LYS A 275 -8.34 6.80 7.36
CA LYS A 275 -9.03 7.23 8.58
C LYS A 275 -9.78 8.56 8.43
N LEU A 276 -9.42 9.36 7.43
CA LEU A 276 -10.15 10.58 7.06
C LEU A 276 -11.60 10.29 6.64
N TYR A 277 -11.91 9.07 6.21
CA TYR A 277 -13.18 8.71 5.57
C TYR A 277 -13.86 7.47 6.13
N VAL A 278 -13.12 6.58 6.77
CA VAL A 278 -13.63 5.28 7.24
C VAL A 278 -12.85 4.81 8.46
N SER A 279 -13.52 4.11 9.38
CA SER A 279 -12.83 3.42 10.48
C SER A 279 -12.10 2.17 10.00
N TYR A 280 -11.07 1.75 10.72
CA TYR A 280 -10.30 0.55 10.39
C TYR A 280 -11.20 -0.71 10.38
N GLN A 281 -12.10 -0.79 11.35
CA GLN A 281 -13.04 -1.90 11.47
C GLN A 281 -14.04 -1.95 10.30
N GLU A 282 -14.62 -0.81 9.91
CA GLU A 282 -15.54 -0.74 8.78
C GLU A 282 -14.83 -1.08 7.46
N LEU A 283 -13.59 -0.61 7.28
CA LEU A 283 -12.75 -0.92 6.13
C LEU A 283 -12.56 -2.43 5.99
N TYR A 284 -12.08 -3.10 7.05
CA TYR A 284 -11.82 -4.53 6.99
C TYR A 284 -13.11 -5.36 6.96
N THR A 285 -14.19 -4.93 7.62
CA THR A 285 -15.50 -5.56 7.46
C THR A 285 -15.93 -5.55 5.99
N THR A 286 -15.78 -4.42 5.30
CA THR A 286 -16.09 -4.32 3.87
C THR A 286 -15.21 -5.24 3.03
N TYR A 287 -13.92 -5.37 3.36
CA TYR A 287 -13.02 -6.30 2.64
C TYR A 287 -13.45 -7.76 2.81
N LEU A 288 -13.83 -8.15 4.02
CA LEU A 288 -14.29 -9.50 4.32
C LEU A 288 -15.62 -9.82 3.63
N ASP A 289 -16.57 -8.89 3.67
CA ASP A 289 -17.85 -9.01 2.96
C ASP A 289 -17.65 -9.12 1.43
N LEU A 290 -16.68 -8.38 0.89
CA LEU A 290 -16.34 -8.39 -0.53
C LEU A 290 -15.89 -9.77 -1.01
N ILE A 291 -15.15 -10.50 -0.17
CA ILE A 291 -14.59 -11.82 -0.50
C ILE A 291 -15.41 -12.98 0.07
N ASP A 292 -16.62 -12.74 0.58
CA ASP A 292 -17.39 -13.79 1.27
C ASP A 292 -17.70 -15.00 0.39
N ASP A 293 -17.91 -14.80 -0.89
CA ASP A 293 -18.17 -15.87 -1.86
C ASP A 293 -16.89 -16.64 -2.30
N PHE A 294 -15.69 -16.21 -1.86
CA PHE A 294 -14.44 -16.89 -2.18
C PHE A 294 -14.24 -18.12 -1.28
N SER A 295 -13.48 -19.11 -1.77
CA SER A 295 -13.09 -20.26 -0.96
C SER A 295 -12.21 -19.86 0.23
N GLY A 296 -12.17 -20.66 1.30
CA GLY A 296 -11.33 -20.37 2.47
C GLY A 296 -9.85 -20.14 2.13
N SER A 297 -9.29 -20.88 1.18
CA SER A 297 -7.89 -20.67 0.72
C SER A 297 -7.70 -19.38 -0.08
N GLU A 298 -8.70 -18.95 -0.82
CA GLU A 298 -8.65 -17.67 -1.55
C GLU A 298 -8.81 -16.49 -0.60
N LYS A 299 -9.68 -16.59 0.41
CA LYS A 299 -9.81 -15.60 1.48
C LYS A 299 -8.47 -15.43 2.21
N ASP A 300 -7.85 -16.52 2.65
CA ASP A 300 -6.53 -16.49 3.29
C ASP A 300 -5.46 -15.87 2.38
N ALA A 301 -5.45 -16.23 1.10
CA ALA A 301 -4.51 -15.66 0.13
C ALA A 301 -4.61 -14.12 0.08
N LEU A 302 -5.83 -13.59 -0.05
CA LEU A 302 -6.09 -12.15 -0.19
C LEU A 302 -5.82 -11.37 1.09
N ILE A 303 -6.17 -11.96 2.27
CA ILE A 303 -6.15 -11.23 3.53
C ILE A 303 -4.84 -11.42 4.30
N ALA A 304 -4.08 -12.47 4.05
CA ALA A 304 -2.87 -12.77 4.82
C ALA A 304 -1.72 -13.37 4.00
N SER A 305 -1.87 -14.55 3.41
CA SER A 305 -0.73 -15.35 2.97
C SER A 305 0.04 -14.75 1.78
N ASN A 306 -0.62 -14.03 0.86
CA ASN A 306 0.07 -13.33 -0.23
C ASN A 306 1.02 -12.24 0.30
N ALA A 307 0.57 -11.43 1.27
CA ALA A 307 1.40 -10.39 1.88
C ALA A 307 2.56 -11.01 2.67
N ARG A 308 2.30 -12.09 3.43
CA ARG A 308 3.35 -12.83 4.16
C ARG A 308 4.42 -13.36 3.21
N CYS A 309 4.02 -14.01 2.14
CA CYS A 309 4.95 -14.55 1.14
C CYS A 309 5.72 -13.45 0.41
N PHE A 310 5.03 -12.37 0.00
CA PHE A 310 5.66 -11.27 -0.73
C PHE A 310 6.71 -10.56 0.10
N TYR A 311 6.37 -10.18 1.35
CA TYR A 311 7.26 -9.44 2.25
C TYR A 311 8.10 -10.35 3.15
N ARG A 312 8.03 -11.67 3.01
CA ARG A 312 8.79 -12.64 3.81
C ARG A 312 8.59 -12.41 5.31
N LEU A 313 7.33 -12.33 5.73
CA LEU A 313 6.96 -12.21 7.13
C LEU A 313 6.98 -13.60 7.75
N GLU A 314 7.80 -13.77 8.77
CA GLU A 314 7.89 -15.03 9.51
C GLU A 314 6.65 -15.26 10.38
N ASP A 315 6.42 -16.53 10.76
CA ASP A 315 5.30 -16.93 11.63
C ASP A 315 5.50 -16.50 13.08
#